data_0a26a526908ec4b22cd02031b35675cb
#
_entry.id   0a26a526908ec4b22cd02031b35675cb
#
_cell.length_a   1.000
_cell.length_b   1.000
_cell.length_c   1.000
_cell.angle_alpha   90.00
_cell.angle_beta   90.00
_cell.angle_gamma   90.00
#
_symmetry.space_group_name_H-M   'P 1'
#
loop_
_entity.id
_entity.type
_entity.pdbx_description
1 polymer ?
#
loop_
_entity_poly.entity_id
_entity_poly.type
_entity_poly.pdbx_seq_one_letter_code
_entity_poly.pdbx_strand_id
1 'polypeptide(L)'
;VGKWFETEELAAVVKSYLGDGGVVLFTPAEPFSLSFSILKGAGLLDFNFARVAGGASRSGNPFRIGVLDQSSLLSEVFDGKASRDLYLSAIHKFGILRDAKGSENFEIPLKDREGRPLAVVKKFDSGGRMIFLPFRMSTSWTDLPLRNSFLPLLMELVQGGANSSVEGWPVLKPGGILKGGQDDFVANEPGAYRFEDQWLEVVMSSSESTPYTLTETEINEILEGALKVSE
;
A
#
# COMPACT_ATOMS: atom_id res chain seq x y z
N VAL A 1 5.51 13.16 14.10
CA VAL A 1 4.24 13.37 13.44
C VAL A 1 3.19 12.67 14.28
N GLY A 2 2.39 13.33 15.07
CA GLY A 2 1.52 12.64 16.00
C GLY A 2 0.36 13.45 16.54
N LYS A 3 -0.10 14.48 15.77
CA LYS A 3 -1.17 15.36 16.22
C LYS A 3 -2.32 15.50 15.20
N TRP A 4 -2.58 14.45 14.41
CA TRP A 4 -3.38 14.59 13.21
C TRP A 4 -4.89 14.62 13.41
N PHE A 5 -5.42 14.15 14.53
CA PHE A 5 -6.86 14.21 14.78
C PHE A 5 -7.12 14.77 16.18
N GLU A 6 -6.76 16.02 16.38
CA GLU A 6 -7.09 16.76 17.60
C GLU A 6 -8.40 17.56 17.45
N THR A 7 -8.95 17.66 16.21
CA THR A 7 -10.16 18.47 15.97
C THR A 7 -11.15 17.75 15.06
N GLU A 8 -12.44 18.00 15.29
CA GLU A 8 -13.54 17.55 14.43
C GLU A 8 -13.44 18.15 13.02
N GLU A 9 -12.85 19.34 12.88
CA GLU A 9 -12.64 20.03 11.61
C GLU A 9 -11.74 19.20 10.67
N LEU A 10 -10.64 18.66 11.19
CA LEU A 10 -9.75 17.83 10.39
C LEU A 10 -10.42 16.52 9.97
N ALA A 11 -11.24 15.93 10.86
CA ALA A 11 -12.01 14.74 10.51
C ALA A 11 -13.02 15.02 9.41
N ALA A 12 -13.62 16.21 9.38
CA ALA A 12 -14.52 16.65 8.30
C ALA A 12 -13.77 16.82 6.96
N VAL A 13 -12.57 17.40 6.97
CA VAL A 13 -11.73 17.53 5.77
C VAL A 13 -11.36 16.16 5.22
N VAL A 14 -10.94 15.22 6.08
CA VAL A 14 -10.62 13.85 5.68
C VAL A 14 -11.84 13.14 5.11
N LYS A 15 -13.00 13.33 5.72
CA LYS A 15 -14.26 12.76 5.22
C LYS A 15 -14.63 13.28 3.83
N SER A 16 -14.44 14.59 3.59
CA SER A 16 -14.64 15.17 2.26
C SER A 16 -13.67 14.57 1.25
N TYR A 17 -12.39 14.51 1.57
CA TYR A 17 -11.36 13.92 0.70
C TYR A 17 -11.65 12.45 0.34
N LEU A 18 -12.11 11.66 1.32
CA LEU A 18 -12.56 10.29 1.08
C LEU A 18 -13.84 10.24 0.23
N GLY A 19 -14.74 11.23 0.40
CA GLY A 19 -15.93 11.42 -0.42
C GLY A 19 -15.61 11.74 -1.89
N ASP A 20 -14.46 12.31 -2.16
CA ASP A 20 -13.95 12.63 -3.50
C ASP A 20 -13.08 11.48 -4.09
N GLY A 21 -13.13 10.30 -3.52
CA GLY A 21 -12.36 9.14 -3.99
C GLY A 21 -10.93 9.04 -3.45
N GLY A 22 -10.55 9.88 -2.50
CA GLY A 22 -9.21 9.90 -1.92
C GLY A 22 -8.86 8.66 -1.09
N VAL A 23 -7.57 8.42 -0.89
CA VAL A 23 -7.04 7.33 -0.06
C VAL A 23 -6.31 7.89 1.15
N VAL A 24 -6.68 7.46 2.34
CA VAL A 24 -6.07 7.89 3.59
C VAL A 24 -5.52 6.70 4.37
N LEU A 25 -4.22 6.70 4.63
CA LEU A 25 -3.59 5.79 5.58
C LEU A 25 -3.50 6.47 6.95
N PHE A 26 -4.18 5.89 7.91
CA PHE A 26 -4.21 6.39 9.27
C PHE A 26 -3.46 5.47 10.24
N THR A 27 -2.57 6.06 11.03
CA THR A 27 -1.91 5.41 12.17
C THR A 27 -2.17 6.25 13.42
N PRO A 28 -2.49 5.64 14.57
CA PRO A 28 -2.90 6.39 15.75
C PRO A 28 -1.78 7.25 16.36
N ALA A 29 -2.18 8.38 16.93
CA ALA A 29 -1.34 9.18 17.83
C ALA A 29 -1.60 8.80 19.29
N GLU A 30 -0.80 9.29 20.22
CA GLU A 30 -1.10 9.22 21.65
C GLU A 30 -1.73 10.56 22.10
N PRO A 31 -2.79 10.54 22.89
CA PRO A 31 -3.49 9.35 23.39
C PRO A 31 -4.37 8.68 22.34
N PHE A 32 -4.22 7.38 22.18
CA PHE A 32 -4.90 6.57 21.17
C PHE A 32 -6.43 6.70 21.21
N SER A 33 -6.99 6.73 22.43
CA SER A 33 -8.44 6.81 22.64
C SER A 33 -9.05 8.10 22.11
N LEU A 34 -8.33 9.24 22.18
CA LEU A 34 -8.84 10.52 21.71
C LEU A 34 -8.98 10.53 20.18
N SER A 35 -7.91 10.21 19.48
CA SER A 35 -7.92 10.13 18.00
C SER A 35 -9.01 9.16 17.50
N PHE A 36 -9.16 8.03 18.20
CA PHE A 36 -10.15 7.04 17.85
C PHE A 36 -11.58 7.55 18.04
N SER A 37 -11.86 8.27 19.15
CA SER A 37 -13.17 8.85 19.44
C SER A 37 -13.58 9.87 18.38
N ILE A 38 -12.67 10.72 17.94
CA ILE A 38 -12.91 11.72 16.88
C ILE A 38 -13.25 11.04 15.56
N LEU A 39 -12.45 10.05 15.14
CA LEU A 39 -12.68 9.30 13.91
C LEU A 39 -14.03 8.58 13.91
N LYS A 40 -14.41 8.00 15.06
CA LYS A 40 -15.70 7.35 15.23
C LYS A 40 -16.86 8.36 15.21
N GLY A 41 -16.73 9.48 15.91
CA GLY A 41 -17.72 10.57 15.90
C GLY A 41 -17.98 11.13 14.50
N ALA A 42 -16.95 11.20 13.66
CA ALA A 42 -17.06 11.59 12.26
C ALA A 42 -17.64 10.50 11.34
N GLY A 43 -17.89 9.29 11.84
CA GLY A 43 -18.39 8.16 11.05
C GLY A 43 -17.32 7.53 10.14
N LEU A 44 -16.05 7.82 10.41
CA LEU A 44 -14.92 7.25 9.66
C LEU A 44 -14.59 5.83 10.11
N LEU A 45 -14.89 5.48 11.36
CA LEU A 45 -14.72 4.14 11.94
C LEU A 45 -16.03 3.67 12.58
N ASP A 46 -16.36 2.39 12.40
CA ASP A 46 -17.59 1.78 12.93
C ASP A 46 -17.34 0.73 14.02
N PHE A 47 -16.07 0.48 14.34
CA PHE A 47 -15.67 -0.45 15.39
C PHE A 47 -15.24 0.29 16.67
N ASN A 48 -14.99 -0.44 17.75
CA ASN A 48 -14.64 0.12 19.04
C ASN A 48 -13.16 -0.14 19.37
N PHE A 49 -12.54 0.84 20.05
CA PHE A 49 -11.24 0.66 20.67
C PHE A 49 -11.40 0.07 22.08
N ALA A 50 -10.66 -0.96 22.39
CA ALA A 50 -10.68 -1.57 23.71
C ALA A 50 -9.53 -1.06 24.61
N ARG A 51 -8.30 -1.28 24.18
CA ARG A 51 -7.09 -0.92 24.91
C ARG A 51 -5.88 -1.04 24.00
N VAL A 52 -4.78 -0.49 24.41
CA VAL A 52 -3.47 -0.80 23.81
C VAL A 52 -2.94 -2.10 24.43
N ALA A 53 -2.50 -3.02 23.59
CA ALA A 53 -1.80 -4.23 23.97
C ALA A 53 -0.31 -4.07 23.75
N GLY A 54 0.49 -4.78 24.55
CA GLY A 54 1.95 -4.70 24.51
C GLY A 54 2.52 -3.52 25.31
N GLY A 55 3.81 -3.35 25.24
CA GLY A 55 4.54 -2.31 25.96
C GLY A 55 5.76 -1.80 25.17
N ALA A 56 6.32 -0.69 25.64
CA ALA A 56 7.51 -0.09 25.03
C ALA A 56 8.78 -0.97 25.16
N SER A 57 8.74 -2.02 25.98
CA SER A 57 9.87 -2.90 26.21
C SER A 57 9.95 -3.98 25.12
N ARG A 58 11.06 -4.03 24.42
CA ARG A 58 11.40 -5.12 23.48
C ARG A 58 11.61 -6.49 24.20
N SER A 59 11.52 -6.50 25.53
CA SER A 59 11.76 -7.71 26.36
C SER A 59 10.60 -8.68 26.44
N GLY A 60 9.39 -8.29 25.96
CA GLY A 60 8.23 -9.19 25.86
C GLY A 60 8.20 -9.96 24.55
N ASN A 61 7.43 -11.05 24.50
CA ASN A 61 7.14 -11.73 23.22
C ASN A 61 6.35 -10.77 22.32
N PRO A 62 6.88 -10.40 21.16
CA PRO A 62 6.17 -9.52 20.24
C PRO A 62 4.98 -10.26 19.63
N PHE A 63 3.94 -9.51 19.34
CA PHE A 63 2.87 -10.01 18.47
C PHE A 63 3.43 -10.20 17.06
N ARG A 64 2.89 -11.17 16.36
CA ARG A 64 3.31 -11.51 14.99
C ARG A 64 2.12 -11.45 14.05
N ILE A 65 2.38 -11.03 12.84
CA ILE A 65 1.43 -11.18 11.75
C ILE A 65 1.19 -12.68 11.57
N GLY A 66 -0.06 -13.10 11.49
CA GLY A 66 -0.43 -14.51 11.44
C GLY A 66 -1.25 -14.88 10.22
N VAL A 67 -2.08 -13.98 9.74
CA VAL A 67 -3.01 -14.26 8.64
C VAL A 67 -3.09 -13.07 7.71
N LEU A 68 -2.86 -13.33 6.42
CA LEU A 68 -3.28 -12.48 5.32
C LEU A 68 -4.63 -12.98 4.84
N ASP A 69 -5.56 -12.08 4.60
CA ASP A 69 -6.84 -12.46 4.01
C ASP A 69 -6.58 -12.94 2.57
N GLN A 70 -6.98 -14.17 2.26
CA GLN A 70 -6.78 -14.77 0.94
C GLN A 70 -7.58 -14.09 -0.17
N SER A 71 -8.64 -13.38 0.19
CA SER A 71 -9.43 -12.56 -0.75
C SER A 71 -8.82 -11.19 -1.00
N SER A 72 -7.78 -10.81 -0.24
CA SER A 72 -7.10 -9.54 -0.39
C SER A 72 -5.93 -9.66 -1.37
N LEU A 73 -5.64 -8.58 -2.08
CA LEU A 73 -4.48 -8.49 -2.96
C LEU A 73 -3.14 -8.71 -2.25
N LEU A 74 -3.11 -8.49 -0.93
CA LEU A 74 -1.94 -8.81 -0.13
C LEU A 74 -1.53 -10.29 -0.25
N SER A 75 -2.48 -11.20 -0.48
CA SER A 75 -2.17 -12.62 -0.65
C SER A 75 -1.42 -12.91 -1.95
N GLU A 76 -1.65 -12.16 -3.01
CA GLU A 76 -0.96 -12.32 -4.29
C GLU A 76 0.48 -11.81 -4.22
N VAL A 77 0.68 -10.62 -3.61
CA VAL A 77 2.00 -9.99 -3.49
C VAL A 77 2.88 -10.69 -2.45
N PHE A 78 2.26 -11.16 -1.35
CA PHE A 78 2.96 -11.84 -0.27
C PHE A 78 2.83 -13.36 -0.35
N ASP A 79 3.08 -13.93 -1.53
CA ASP A 79 3.16 -15.38 -1.70
C ASP A 79 4.57 -15.92 -1.39
N GLY A 80 4.64 -17.15 -0.88
CA GLY A 80 5.86 -17.91 -0.68
C GLY A 80 6.93 -17.19 0.17
N LYS A 81 8.07 -16.85 -0.46
CA LYS A 81 9.22 -16.26 0.27
C LYS A 81 8.97 -14.82 0.71
N ALA A 82 8.17 -14.04 -0.03
CA ALA A 82 7.87 -12.65 0.30
C ALA A 82 7.05 -12.55 1.59
N SER A 83 6.17 -13.50 1.85
CA SER A 83 5.38 -13.56 3.08
C SER A 83 6.22 -13.81 4.32
N ARG A 84 7.33 -14.53 4.21
CA ARG A 84 8.16 -14.92 5.35
C ARG A 84 8.69 -13.71 6.11
N ASP A 85 9.20 -12.70 5.42
CA ASP A 85 9.73 -11.49 6.05
C ASP A 85 8.62 -10.72 6.78
N LEU A 86 7.42 -10.65 6.16
CA LEU A 86 6.24 -10.03 6.76
C LEU A 86 5.82 -10.78 8.05
N TYR A 87 5.73 -12.10 8.04
CA TYR A 87 5.37 -12.91 9.21
C TYR A 87 6.41 -12.87 10.33
N LEU A 88 7.66 -12.55 10.00
CA LEU A 88 8.74 -12.36 10.98
C LEU A 88 8.71 -10.96 11.61
N SER A 89 7.91 -10.03 11.10
CA SER A 89 7.80 -8.70 11.66
C SER A 89 7.28 -8.72 13.09
N ALA A 90 7.93 -7.97 13.95
CA ALA A 90 7.57 -7.85 15.36
C ALA A 90 6.67 -6.64 15.59
N ILE A 91 5.50 -6.85 16.19
CA ILE A 91 4.63 -5.79 16.67
C ILE A 91 4.71 -5.78 18.21
N HIS A 92 5.27 -4.72 18.76
CA HIS A 92 5.48 -4.60 20.20
C HIS A 92 4.27 -3.98 20.90
N LYS A 93 3.54 -3.12 20.18
CA LYS A 93 2.43 -2.35 20.72
C LYS A 93 1.38 -2.09 19.64
N PHE A 94 0.11 -2.34 19.92
CA PHE A 94 -0.99 -2.01 19.00
C PHE A 94 -2.31 -1.86 19.76
N GLY A 95 -3.29 -1.18 19.12
CA GLY A 95 -4.63 -1.03 19.63
C GLY A 95 -5.48 -2.27 19.38
N ILE A 96 -6.07 -2.83 20.42
CA ILE A 96 -7.06 -3.89 20.27
C ILE A 96 -8.38 -3.26 19.87
N LEU A 97 -8.88 -3.71 18.72
CA LEU A 97 -10.17 -3.30 18.17
C LEU A 97 -11.24 -4.33 18.57
N ARG A 98 -12.43 -3.85 18.95
CA ARG A 98 -13.61 -4.67 19.19
C ARG A 98 -14.61 -4.43 18.08
N ASP A 99 -15.38 -5.46 17.77
CA ASP A 99 -16.47 -5.41 16.79
C ASP A 99 -16.00 -5.08 15.36
N ALA A 100 -14.70 -5.08 15.11
CA ALA A 100 -14.15 -4.98 13.76
C ALA A 100 -14.37 -6.32 13.05
N LYS A 101 -15.48 -6.41 12.32
CA LYS A 101 -15.83 -7.57 11.49
C LYS A 101 -15.78 -7.17 10.02
N GLY A 102 -15.33 -8.09 9.17
CA GLY A 102 -15.45 -7.91 7.73
C GLY A 102 -16.91 -7.76 7.33
N SER A 103 -17.19 -6.81 6.44
CA SER A 103 -18.49 -6.56 5.82
C SER A 103 -18.25 -6.04 4.41
N GLU A 104 -19.30 -5.76 3.63
CA GLU A 104 -19.16 -5.21 2.28
C GLU A 104 -18.27 -3.95 2.24
N ASN A 105 -18.34 -3.12 3.27
CA ASN A 105 -17.60 -1.86 3.36
C ASN A 105 -16.33 -1.96 4.21
N PHE A 106 -16.04 -3.13 4.82
CA PHE A 106 -14.89 -3.33 5.70
C PHE A 106 -14.11 -4.60 5.35
N GLU A 107 -12.85 -4.43 5.07
CA GLU A 107 -11.90 -5.53 4.90
C GLU A 107 -10.90 -5.55 6.05
N ILE A 108 -10.46 -6.74 6.41
CA ILE A 108 -9.41 -6.93 7.42
C ILE A 108 -8.27 -7.72 6.75
N PRO A 109 -7.45 -7.05 5.92
CA PRO A 109 -6.46 -7.73 5.11
C PRO A 109 -5.32 -8.34 5.93
N LEU A 110 -5.10 -7.84 7.15
CA LEU A 110 -3.98 -8.25 8.00
C LEU A 110 -4.45 -8.52 9.42
N LYS A 111 -4.15 -9.71 9.94
CA LYS A 111 -4.46 -10.13 11.31
C LYS A 111 -3.21 -10.67 12.00
N ASP A 112 -3.18 -10.62 13.31
CA ASP A 112 -2.17 -11.31 14.09
C ASP A 112 -2.50 -12.82 14.21
N ARG A 113 -1.64 -13.55 14.91
CA ARG A 113 -1.82 -15.01 15.11
C ARG A 113 -3.05 -15.38 15.94
N GLU A 114 -3.61 -14.44 16.70
CA GLU A 114 -4.83 -14.61 17.48
C GLU A 114 -6.08 -14.13 16.73
N GLY A 115 -5.93 -13.74 15.46
CA GLY A 115 -7.02 -13.26 14.61
C GLY A 115 -7.42 -11.81 14.84
N ARG A 116 -6.65 -11.05 15.64
CA ARG A 116 -6.94 -9.62 15.90
C ARG A 116 -6.52 -8.78 14.71
N PRO A 117 -7.35 -7.79 14.32
CA PRO A 117 -7.06 -6.90 13.19
C PRO A 117 -5.77 -6.10 13.38
N LEU A 118 -4.89 -6.15 12.40
CA LEU A 118 -3.67 -5.34 12.27
C LEU A 118 -3.73 -4.34 11.12
N ALA A 119 -4.67 -4.53 10.21
CA ALA A 119 -5.08 -3.54 9.23
C ALA A 119 -6.59 -3.66 9.01
N VAL A 120 -7.25 -2.53 8.90
CA VAL A 120 -8.68 -2.44 8.54
C VAL A 120 -8.79 -1.46 7.40
N VAL A 121 -9.49 -1.84 6.34
CA VAL A 121 -9.77 -0.98 5.19
C VAL A 121 -11.26 -0.72 5.14
N LYS A 122 -11.67 0.55 5.21
CA LYS A 122 -13.02 0.99 4.97
C LYS A 122 -13.13 1.56 3.56
N LYS A 123 -14.09 1.05 2.79
CA LYS A 123 -14.42 1.54 1.46
C LYS A 123 -15.61 2.51 1.57
N PHE A 124 -15.59 3.53 0.74
CA PHE A 124 -16.65 4.53 0.60
C PHE A 124 -17.28 4.39 -0.78
N ASP A 125 -18.56 4.72 -0.90
CA ASP A 125 -19.31 4.60 -2.16
C ASP A 125 -18.70 5.42 -3.31
N SER A 126 -17.97 6.47 -2.98
CA SER A 126 -17.20 7.31 -3.92
C SER A 126 -15.95 6.64 -4.50
N GLY A 127 -15.62 5.42 -4.07
CA GLY A 127 -14.34 4.78 -4.37
C GLY A 127 -13.20 5.16 -3.41
N GLY A 128 -13.42 6.13 -2.53
CA GLY A 128 -12.44 6.50 -1.51
C GLY A 128 -12.20 5.39 -0.50
N ARG A 129 -11.01 5.37 0.11
CA ARG A 129 -10.63 4.31 1.05
C ARG A 129 -9.86 4.86 2.25
N MET A 130 -10.24 4.40 3.43
CA MET A 130 -9.51 4.65 4.66
C MET A 130 -8.85 3.35 5.15
N ILE A 131 -7.54 3.38 5.24
CA ILE A 131 -6.71 2.30 5.76
C ILE A 131 -6.35 2.65 7.19
N PHE A 132 -6.79 1.85 8.14
CA PHE A 132 -6.49 2.04 9.55
C PHE A 132 -5.53 0.94 10.03
N LEU A 133 -4.35 1.36 10.50
CA LEU A 133 -3.39 0.49 11.17
C LEU A 133 -3.43 0.78 12.66
N PRO A 134 -3.80 -0.19 13.54
CA PRO A 134 -3.93 0.06 14.98
C PRO A 134 -2.59 0.17 15.71
N PHE A 135 -1.51 0.48 15.01
CA PHE A 135 -0.17 0.68 15.57
C PHE A 135 0.56 1.80 14.83
N ARG A 136 1.54 2.39 15.50
CA ARG A 136 2.37 3.44 14.90
C ARG A 136 3.51 2.83 14.10
N MET A 137 3.83 3.47 12.96
CA MET A 137 4.98 3.12 12.14
C MET A 137 6.28 3.66 12.74
N SER A 138 6.60 3.21 13.95
CA SER A 138 7.84 3.56 14.63
C SER A 138 8.44 2.34 15.29
N THR A 139 9.76 2.33 15.45
CA THR A 139 10.51 1.20 16.00
C THR A 139 10.18 0.89 17.46
N SER A 140 9.53 1.81 18.17
CA SER A 140 8.99 1.56 19.50
C SER A 140 7.69 0.75 19.50
N TRP A 141 7.00 0.69 18.36
CA TRP A 141 5.75 -0.05 18.21
C TRP A 141 5.90 -1.29 17.33
N THR A 142 6.77 -1.23 16.32
CA THR A 142 6.98 -2.35 15.39
C THR A 142 8.34 -2.24 14.70
N ASP A 143 8.93 -3.37 14.33
CA ASP A 143 10.11 -3.39 13.47
C ASP A 143 9.76 -3.40 11.95
N LEU A 144 8.46 -3.40 11.63
CA LEU A 144 7.97 -3.47 10.26
C LEU A 144 8.61 -2.45 9.31
N PRO A 145 8.82 -1.15 9.70
CA PRO A 145 9.51 -0.19 8.84
C PRO A 145 10.96 -0.54 8.49
N LEU A 146 11.55 -1.49 9.19
CA LEU A 146 12.92 -1.97 8.94
C LEU A 146 12.95 -3.24 8.08
N ARG A 147 11.78 -3.71 7.63
CA ARG A 147 11.64 -4.92 6.83
C ARG A 147 11.55 -4.63 5.34
N ASN A 148 12.08 -5.54 4.53
CA ASN A 148 11.97 -5.44 3.07
C ASN A 148 10.50 -5.51 2.60
N SER A 149 9.65 -6.20 3.35
CA SER A 149 8.21 -6.31 3.10
C SER A 149 7.41 -5.04 3.40
N PHE A 150 8.01 -4.03 4.05
CA PHE A 150 7.30 -2.83 4.50
C PHE A 150 6.75 -1.99 3.35
N LEU A 151 7.62 -1.61 2.43
CA LEU A 151 7.20 -0.76 1.31
C LEU A 151 6.18 -1.46 0.39
N PRO A 152 6.40 -2.71 -0.03
CA PRO A 152 5.38 -3.47 -0.75
C PRO A 152 4.04 -3.53 0.00
N LEU A 153 4.05 -3.77 1.32
CA LEU A 153 2.83 -3.79 2.13
C LEU A 153 2.08 -2.45 2.09
N LEU A 154 2.80 -1.34 2.25
CA LEU A 154 2.17 -0.01 2.18
C LEU A 154 1.62 0.28 0.80
N MET A 155 2.36 -0.04 -0.24
CA MET A 155 1.92 0.16 -1.62
C MET A 155 0.64 -0.61 -1.90
N GLU A 156 0.58 -1.90 -1.53
CA GLU A 156 -0.63 -2.70 -1.71
C GLU A 156 -1.81 -2.20 -0.88
N LEU A 157 -1.58 -1.81 0.35
CA LEU A 157 -2.64 -1.23 1.18
C LEU A 157 -3.18 0.07 0.59
N VAL A 158 -2.32 0.93 0.04
CA VAL A 158 -2.70 2.22 -0.54
C VAL A 158 -3.28 2.07 -1.94
N GLN A 159 -2.67 1.28 -2.79
CA GLN A 159 -3.16 0.99 -4.14
C GLN A 159 -4.37 0.06 -4.11
N GLY A 160 -4.40 -0.85 -3.16
CA GLY A 160 -5.49 -1.72 -2.68
C GLY A 160 -6.39 -2.27 -3.76
N GLY A 161 -5.87 -3.06 -4.67
CA GLY A 161 -6.68 -3.56 -5.75
C GLY A 161 -7.01 -2.52 -6.81
N ALA A 162 -6.10 -1.59 -7.05
CA ALA A 162 -6.19 -0.72 -8.22
C ALA A 162 -6.31 -1.52 -9.54
N ASN A 163 -6.13 -2.84 -9.47
CA ASN A 163 -6.58 -3.75 -10.53
C ASN A 163 -8.09 -4.02 -10.51
N SER A 164 -8.83 -3.59 -9.49
CA SER A 164 -10.29 -3.62 -9.45
C SER A 164 -10.84 -2.23 -9.77
N SER A 165 -10.97 -1.94 -11.08
CA SER A 165 -11.91 -0.97 -11.66
C SER A 165 -11.98 0.45 -11.07
N VAL A 166 -10.89 1.05 -10.61
CA VAL A 166 -10.65 2.37 -11.16
C VAL A 166 -10.33 2.08 -12.63
N GLU A 167 -11.05 2.63 -13.56
CA GLU A 167 -10.58 2.73 -14.95
C GLU A 167 -9.22 3.40 -14.83
N GLY A 168 -8.18 2.56 -14.64
CA GLY A 168 -6.83 3.00 -14.45
C GLY A 168 -6.48 3.76 -15.69
N TRP A 169 -5.70 4.78 -15.58
CA TRP A 169 -5.17 5.41 -16.78
C TRP A 169 -4.75 4.33 -17.76
N PRO A 170 -5.16 4.42 -19.01
CA PRO A 170 -4.72 3.43 -19.99
C PRO A 170 -3.20 3.34 -19.93
N VAL A 171 -2.70 2.10 -19.73
CA VAL A 171 -1.26 1.85 -19.68
C VAL A 171 -0.83 1.40 -21.06
N LEU A 172 0.06 2.16 -21.66
CA LEU A 172 0.65 1.86 -22.96
C LEU A 172 2.13 1.49 -22.82
N LYS A 173 2.64 0.78 -23.82
CA LYS A 173 4.09 0.64 -24.02
C LYS A 173 4.55 1.76 -24.94
N PRO A 174 5.85 2.12 -24.95
CA PRO A 174 6.39 3.01 -25.96
C PRO A 174 6.02 2.55 -27.37
N GLY A 175 5.54 3.47 -28.21
CA GLY A 175 4.99 3.16 -29.52
C GLY A 175 3.55 2.60 -29.54
N GLY A 176 2.95 2.39 -28.36
CA GLY A 176 1.54 1.98 -28.25
C GLY A 176 0.60 3.08 -28.74
N ILE A 177 -0.50 2.68 -29.35
CA ILE A 177 -1.51 3.59 -29.92
C ILE A 177 -2.77 3.53 -29.07
N LEU A 178 -3.21 4.67 -28.57
CA LEU A 178 -4.53 4.85 -27.98
C LEU A 178 -5.43 5.56 -29.02
N LYS A 179 -6.51 4.91 -29.41
CA LYS A 179 -7.47 5.49 -30.35
C LYS A 179 -8.34 6.51 -29.64
N GLY A 180 -8.36 7.74 -30.15
CA GLY A 180 -9.21 8.81 -29.70
C GLY A 180 -10.42 9.07 -30.61
N GLY A 181 -11.24 10.03 -30.24
CA GLY A 181 -12.42 10.43 -31.02
C GLY A 181 -12.09 11.19 -32.30
N GLN A 182 -11.05 12.02 -32.28
CA GLN A 182 -10.60 12.82 -33.42
C GLN A 182 -9.22 12.41 -33.93
N ASP A 183 -8.28 12.15 -33.03
CA ASP A 183 -6.91 11.78 -33.35
C ASP A 183 -6.46 10.57 -32.52
N ASP A 184 -5.49 9.81 -33.03
CA ASP A 184 -4.86 8.74 -32.29
C ASP A 184 -3.67 9.29 -31.49
N PHE A 185 -3.52 8.84 -30.24
CA PHE A 185 -2.38 9.20 -29.39
C PHE A 185 -1.28 8.15 -29.53
N VAL A 186 -0.05 8.61 -29.77
CA VAL A 186 1.15 7.76 -29.78
C VAL A 186 2.21 8.42 -28.88
N ALA A 187 2.64 7.72 -27.84
CA ALA A 187 3.77 8.15 -27.02
C ALA A 187 4.94 7.18 -27.17
N ASN A 188 6.09 7.70 -27.54
CA ASN A 188 7.30 6.90 -27.72
C ASN A 188 8.20 6.87 -26.48
N GLU A 189 7.96 7.75 -25.52
CA GLU A 189 8.74 7.85 -24.29
C GLU A 189 7.91 7.47 -23.07
N PRO A 190 8.49 6.85 -22.04
CA PRO A 190 7.81 6.60 -20.78
C PRO A 190 7.41 7.91 -20.09
N GLY A 191 6.23 7.92 -19.47
CA GLY A 191 5.75 9.11 -18.77
C GLY A 191 4.24 9.12 -18.60
N ALA A 192 3.75 10.13 -17.89
CA ALA A 192 2.32 10.40 -17.75
C ALA A 192 1.90 11.46 -18.77
N TYR A 193 0.85 11.17 -19.51
CA TYR A 193 0.34 12.02 -20.59
C TYR A 193 -1.15 12.32 -20.35
N ARG A 194 -1.58 13.47 -20.79
CA ARG A 194 -3.01 13.81 -20.85
C ARG A 194 -3.47 13.75 -22.29
N PHE A 195 -4.46 12.91 -22.54
CA PHE A 195 -5.07 12.77 -23.86
C PHE A 195 -6.59 12.86 -23.72
N GLU A 196 -7.19 13.79 -24.44
CA GLU A 196 -8.58 14.21 -24.24
C GLU A 196 -8.84 14.55 -22.75
N ASP A 197 -9.83 13.97 -22.11
CA ASP A 197 -10.17 14.21 -20.71
C ASP A 197 -9.64 13.16 -19.73
N GLN A 198 -8.74 12.28 -20.20
CA GLN A 198 -8.17 11.23 -19.36
C GLN A 198 -6.64 11.29 -19.31
N TRP A 199 -6.10 10.85 -18.18
CA TRP A 199 -4.67 10.59 -18.07
C TRP A 199 -4.36 9.20 -18.58
N LEU A 200 -3.18 9.03 -19.13
CA LEU A 200 -2.63 7.73 -19.51
C LEU A 200 -1.17 7.63 -19.07
N GLU A 201 -0.71 6.43 -18.88
CA GLU A 201 0.66 6.14 -18.49
C GLU A 201 1.33 5.30 -19.56
N VAL A 202 2.55 5.72 -19.96
CA VAL A 202 3.40 4.95 -20.85
C VAL A 202 4.53 4.37 -20.02
N VAL A 203 4.59 3.05 -19.93
CA VAL A 203 5.56 2.34 -19.08
C VAL A 203 6.50 1.49 -19.92
N MET A 204 7.76 1.43 -19.50
CA MET A 204 8.73 0.50 -20.05
C MET A 204 8.32 -0.94 -19.74
N SER A 205 8.60 -1.85 -20.65
CA SER A 205 8.39 -3.28 -20.39
C SER A 205 9.27 -3.72 -19.21
N SER A 206 8.68 -4.47 -18.27
CA SER A 206 9.46 -5.04 -17.15
C SER A 206 10.59 -5.97 -17.62
N SER A 207 10.50 -6.51 -18.83
CA SER A 207 11.57 -7.31 -19.43
C SER A 207 12.84 -6.51 -19.71
N GLU A 208 12.74 -5.18 -19.89
CA GLU A 208 13.89 -4.29 -20.07
C GLU A 208 14.59 -3.98 -18.74
N SER A 209 13.91 -4.17 -17.62
CA SER A 209 14.48 -4.00 -16.28
C SER A 209 15.10 -5.28 -15.74
N THR A 210 15.04 -6.38 -16.47
CA THR A 210 15.69 -7.62 -16.07
C THR A 210 17.20 -7.46 -16.28
N PRO A 211 18.04 -7.57 -15.22
CA PRO A 211 19.48 -7.46 -15.37
C PRO A 211 19.94 -8.54 -16.35
N TYR A 212 20.36 -8.11 -17.53
CA TYR A 212 20.99 -9.01 -18.49
C TYR A 212 22.45 -9.17 -18.09
N THR A 213 22.81 -10.36 -17.68
CA THR A 213 24.20 -10.70 -17.40
C THR A 213 24.83 -11.20 -18.69
N LEU A 214 25.75 -10.41 -19.23
CA LEU A 214 26.53 -10.81 -20.41
C LEU A 214 27.30 -12.10 -20.07
N THR A 215 27.24 -13.05 -20.98
CA THR A 215 28.09 -14.23 -20.92
C THR A 215 29.55 -13.87 -21.28
N GLU A 216 30.51 -14.67 -20.86
CA GLU A 216 31.92 -14.46 -21.16
C GLU A 216 32.18 -14.39 -22.68
N THR A 217 31.42 -15.15 -23.47
CA THR A 217 31.51 -15.11 -24.94
C THR A 217 31.03 -13.78 -25.51
N GLU A 218 29.91 -13.24 -25.05
CA GLU A 218 29.39 -11.94 -25.50
C GLU A 218 30.29 -10.79 -25.10
N ILE A 219 30.93 -10.87 -23.91
CA ILE A 219 31.93 -9.87 -23.48
C ILE A 219 33.13 -9.88 -24.45
N ASN A 220 33.61 -11.07 -24.80
CA ASN A 220 34.75 -11.20 -25.71
C ASN A 220 34.41 -10.69 -27.12
N GLU A 221 33.22 -10.99 -27.64
CA GLU A 221 32.78 -10.46 -28.95
C GLU A 221 32.67 -8.92 -28.96
N ILE A 222 32.19 -8.32 -27.89
CA ILE A 222 32.13 -6.85 -27.75
C ILE A 222 33.52 -6.26 -27.71
N LEU A 223 34.46 -6.85 -26.96
CA LEU A 223 35.84 -6.38 -26.85
C LEU A 223 36.59 -6.53 -28.17
N GLU A 224 36.43 -7.63 -28.90
CA GLU A 224 37.04 -7.82 -30.22
C GLU A 224 36.48 -6.84 -31.25
N GLY A 225 35.16 -6.54 -31.19
CA GLY A 225 34.54 -5.52 -32.03
C GLY A 225 35.06 -4.11 -31.75
N ALA A 226 35.25 -3.76 -30.48
CA ALA A 226 35.78 -2.47 -30.08
C ALA A 226 37.25 -2.26 -30.47
N LEU A 227 38.08 -3.33 -30.46
CA LEU A 227 39.48 -3.27 -30.88
C LEU A 227 39.62 -3.08 -32.40
N LYS A 228 38.70 -3.58 -33.22
CA LYS A 228 38.68 -3.40 -34.69
C LYS A 228 38.25 -2.00 -35.14
N VAL A 229 37.63 -1.22 -34.31
CA VAL A 229 37.17 0.16 -34.61
C VAL A 229 38.30 1.19 -34.30
N SER A 230 39.35 0.78 -33.61
CA SER A 230 40.44 1.65 -33.19
C SER A 230 41.68 1.58 -34.09
N GLU A 231 41.68 0.82 -35.19
CA GLU A 231 42.64 0.82 -36.27
C GLU A 231 42.16 1.67 -37.45
#